data_1e35f4fe774c7906c5d870859af6d4a4
#
_entry.id   1e35f4fe774c7906c5d870859af6d4a4
#
_cell.length_a   1.000
_cell.length_b   1.000
_cell.length_c   1.000
_cell.angle_alpha   90.00
_cell.angle_beta   90.00
_cell.angle_gamma   90.00
#
_symmetry.space_group_name_H-M   'P 1'
#
loop_
_entity.id
_entity.type
_entity.pdbx_description
1 polymer ?
#
loop_
_entity_poly.entity_id
_entity_poly.type
_entity_poly.pdbx_seq_one_letter_code
_entity_poly.pdbx_strand_id
1 'polypeptide(L)'
;MNGPKDRKPLQVGIAGLGAVGLEVAKRLIAGVPGLTLAAVAVRDAEKARRKLPQVGDSIPIRKMTELANDCDIVVECLPPALFRDVALSAIDKGRIFMPLSVAQLLENGDLIERAKEKGARI
;
A
#
# COMPACT_ATOMS: atom_id res chain seq x y z
N MET A 1 21.15 9.13 19.33
CA MET A 1 20.77 8.56 18.01
C MET A 1 20.06 7.23 18.23
N ASN A 2 18.90 7.07 17.61
CA ASN A 2 18.09 5.86 17.78
C ASN A 2 18.62 4.70 16.96
N GLY A 3 18.77 3.53 17.57
CA GLY A 3 19.02 2.29 16.84
C GLY A 3 17.78 1.81 16.09
N PRO A 4 17.91 0.80 15.20
CA PRO A 4 16.76 0.27 14.44
C PRO A 4 15.58 -0.18 15.31
N LYS A 5 15.84 -0.77 16.47
CA LYS A 5 14.81 -1.24 17.40
C LYS A 5 14.04 -0.11 18.11
N ASP A 6 14.61 1.10 18.11
CA ASP A 6 13.98 2.27 18.74
C ASP A 6 13.15 3.08 17.75
N ARG A 7 13.17 2.74 16.48
CA ARG A 7 12.40 3.40 15.44
C ARG A 7 10.97 2.90 15.46
N LYS A 8 10.03 3.80 15.21
CA LYS A 8 8.65 3.40 14.99
C LYS A 8 8.55 2.59 13.71
N PRO A 9 7.74 1.51 13.69
CA PRO A 9 7.51 0.76 12.46
C PRO A 9 6.91 1.64 11.37
N LEU A 10 7.33 1.39 10.14
CA LEU A 10 6.69 2.01 8.99
C LEU A 10 5.31 1.37 8.78
N GLN A 11 4.33 2.21 8.50
CA GLN A 11 2.96 1.78 8.27
C GLN A 11 2.77 1.43 6.81
N VAL A 12 2.37 0.19 6.54
CA VAL A 12 2.18 -0.32 5.19
C VAL A 12 0.70 -0.41 4.86
N GLY A 13 0.30 0.14 3.73
CA GLY A 13 -1.02 -0.07 3.16
C GLY A 13 -0.93 -0.93 1.92
N ILE A 14 -1.84 -1.87 1.75
CA ILE A 14 -1.89 -2.74 0.58
C ILE A 14 -3.14 -2.43 -0.21
N ALA A 15 -2.97 -2.07 -1.47
CA ALA A 15 -4.06 -1.92 -2.42
C ALA A 15 -4.17 -3.19 -3.25
N GLY A 16 -5.25 -3.92 -3.05
CA GLY A 16 -5.53 -5.20 -3.72
C GLY A 16 -5.06 -6.42 -2.91
N LEU A 17 -6.00 -7.30 -2.59
CA LEU A 17 -5.73 -8.56 -1.89
C LEU A 17 -5.95 -9.76 -2.82
N GLY A 18 -5.38 -9.70 -4.02
CA GLY A 18 -5.26 -10.86 -4.89
C GLY A 18 -4.17 -11.80 -4.38
N ALA A 19 -3.67 -12.69 -5.23
CA ALA A 19 -2.71 -13.73 -4.82
C ALA A 19 -1.47 -13.14 -4.12
N VAL A 20 -0.86 -12.12 -4.72
CA VAL A 20 0.36 -11.51 -4.17
C VAL A 20 0.06 -10.62 -2.97
N GLY A 21 -0.92 -9.73 -3.09
CA GLY A 21 -1.29 -8.81 -2.01
C GLY A 21 -1.72 -9.54 -0.74
N LEU A 22 -2.47 -10.62 -0.89
CA LEU A 22 -2.88 -11.45 0.24
C LEU A 22 -1.69 -12.10 0.95
N GLU A 23 -0.72 -12.60 0.19
CA GLU A 23 0.48 -13.21 0.77
C GLU A 23 1.32 -12.17 1.52
N VAL A 24 1.47 -10.98 0.95
CA VAL A 24 2.18 -9.88 1.62
C VAL A 24 1.46 -9.50 2.92
N ALA A 25 0.14 -9.39 2.88
CA ALA A 25 -0.66 -9.06 4.07
C ALA A 25 -0.47 -10.10 5.17
N LYS A 26 -0.53 -11.38 4.84
CA LYS A 26 -0.33 -12.46 5.80
C LYS A 26 1.04 -12.40 6.46
N ARG A 27 2.07 -12.10 5.68
CA ARG A 27 3.44 -12.00 6.21
C ARG A 27 3.60 -10.80 7.14
N LEU A 28 2.99 -9.67 6.80
CA LEU A 28 3.02 -8.49 7.67
C LEU A 28 2.28 -8.75 8.98
N ILE A 29 1.14 -9.44 8.93
CA ILE A 29 0.38 -9.80 10.14
C ILE A 29 1.17 -10.76 11.02
N ALA A 30 1.84 -11.73 10.41
CA ALA A 30 2.68 -12.68 11.15
C ALA A 30 3.89 -12.00 11.82
N GLY A 31 4.33 -10.89 11.28
CA GLY A 31 5.40 -10.06 11.84
C GLY A 31 6.60 -9.94 10.92
N VAL A 32 6.87 -8.71 10.51
CA VAL A 32 8.09 -8.34 9.78
C VAL A 32 8.72 -7.19 10.57
N PRO A 33 9.96 -7.34 11.05
CA PRO A 33 10.59 -6.29 11.85
C PRO A 33 10.59 -4.94 11.13
N GLY A 34 10.12 -3.90 11.80
CA GLY A 34 10.10 -2.55 11.26
C GLY A 34 8.92 -2.19 10.37
N LEU A 35 8.00 -3.13 10.12
CA LEU A 35 6.83 -2.90 9.29
C LEU A 35 5.55 -3.34 10.00
N THR A 36 4.48 -2.57 9.79
CA THR A 36 3.15 -2.89 10.33
C THR A 36 2.10 -2.71 9.23
N LEU A 37 1.21 -3.67 9.08
CA LEU A 37 0.08 -3.52 8.16
C LEU A 37 -0.96 -2.58 8.79
N ALA A 38 -1.07 -1.38 8.23
CA ALA A 38 -1.95 -0.34 8.77
C ALA A 38 -3.37 -0.39 8.20
N ALA A 39 -3.50 -0.72 6.92
CA ALA A 39 -4.79 -0.72 6.24
C ALA A 39 -4.69 -1.45 4.90
N VAL A 40 -5.85 -1.79 4.36
CA VAL A 40 -5.95 -2.34 3.00
C VAL A 40 -7.02 -1.57 2.22
N ALA A 41 -6.90 -1.56 0.91
CA ALA A 41 -7.93 -1.07 0.00
C ALA A 41 -8.30 -2.19 -0.96
N VAL A 42 -9.57 -2.52 -1.01
CA VAL A 42 -10.09 -3.64 -1.80
C VAL A 42 -11.40 -3.25 -2.48
N ARG A 43 -11.73 -3.91 -3.59
CA ARG A 43 -13.00 -3.69 -4.27
C ARG A 43 -14.14 -4.49 -3.63
N ASP A 44 -13.84 -5.68 -3.13
CA ASP A 44 -14.82 -6.58 -2.52
C ASP A 44 -14.40 -6.88 -1.08
N ALA A 45 -14.99 -6.15 -0.14
CA ALA A 45 -14.67 -6.26 1.27
C ALA A 45 -15.05 -7.62 1.86
N GLU A 46 -16.16 -8.20 1.43
CA GLU A 46 -16.60 -9.49 1.95
C GLU A 46 -15.67 -10.61 1.52
N LYS A 47 -15.25 -10.60 0.25
CA LYS A 47 -14.28 -11.55 -0.26
C LYS A 47 -12.94 -11.43 0.48
N ALA A 48 -12.51 -10.21 0.74
CA ALA A 48 -11.28 -9.96 1.49
C ALA A 48 -11.38 -10.51 2.92
N ARG A 49 -12.49 -10.30 3.60
CA ARG A 49 -12.71 -10.81 4.97
C ARG A 49 -12.72 -12.34 5.02
N ARG A 50 -13.25 -12.99 4.01
CA ARG A 50 -13.23 -14.45 3.93
C ARG A 50 -11.82 -15.00 3.80
N LYS A 51 -10.96 -14.31 3.04
CA LYS A 51 -9.56 -14.71 2.85
C LYS A 51 -8.67 -14.33 4.04
N LEU A 52 -8.99 -13.23 4.70
CA LEU A 52 -8.18 -12.67 5.77
C LEU A 52 -9.12 -12.07 6.83
N PRO A 53 -9.47 -12.88 7.86
CA PRO A 53 -10.47 -12.45 8.85
C PRO A 53 -10.14 -11.18 9.62
N GLN A 54 -8.88 -10.81 9.73
CA GLN A 54 -8.45 -9.57 10.40
C GLN A 54 -8.88 -8.30 9.64
N VAL A 55 -9.14 -8.42 8.35
CA VAL A 55 -9.55 -7.29 7.51
C VAL A 55 -10.96 -6.86 7.88
N GLY A 56 -11.12 -5.56 8.14
CA GLY A 56 -12.37 -4.98 8.60
C GLY A 56 -12.57 -5.06 10.11
N ASP A 57 -11.69 -5.78 10.81
CA ASP A 57 -11.66 -5.84 12.26
C ASP A 57 -10.44 -5.08 12.78
N SER A 58 -9.33 -5.76 13.06
CA SER A 58 -8.09 -5.10 13.49
C SER A 58 -7.39 -4.33 12.37
N ILE A 59 -7.62 -4.71 11.10
CA ILE A 59 -7.04 -4.05 9.95
C ILE A 59 -8.14 -3.30 9.19
N PRO A 60 -8.13 -1.96 9.20
CA PRO A 60 -9.17 -1.19 8.51
C PRO A 60 -9.12 -1.32 6.99
N ILE A 61 -10.31 -1.23 6.40
CA ILE A 61 -10.47 -1.14 4.94
C ILE A 61 -10.65 0.33 4.61
N ARG A 62 -9.86 0.82 3.66
CA ARG A 62 -9.95 2.21 3.17
C ARG A 62 -10.30 2.22 1.69
N LYS A 63 -10.78 3.36 1.23
CA LYS A 63 -10.95 3.61 -0.20
C LYS A 63 -9.59 3.68 -0.87
N MET A 64 -9.54 3.33 -2.16
CA MET A 64 -8.29 3.37 -2.94
C MET A 64 -7.61 4.74 -2.89
N THR A 65 -8.39 5.82 -2.89
CA THR A 65 -7.88 7.20 -2.85
C THR A 65 -7.51 7.68 -1.45
N GLU A 66 -7.86 6.93 -0.41
CA GLU A 66 -7.65 7.33 0.99
C GLU A 66 -6.61 6.45 1.71
N LEU A 67 -6.21 5.35 1.10
CA LEU A 67 -5.27 4.41 1.72
C LEU A 67 -3.98 5.12 2.17
N ALA A 68 -3.47 6.01 1.35
CA ALA A 68 -2.22 6.73 1.63
C ALA A 68 -2.30 7.65 2.85
N ASN A 69 -3.50 7.97 3.35
CA ASN A 69 -3.65 8.78 4.55
C ASN A 69 -3.09 8.10 5.80
N ASP A 70 -3.16 6.77 5.84
CA ASP A 70 -2.79 5.98 7.02
C ASP A 70 -1.42 5.30 6.91
N CYS A 71 -0.72 5.48 5.80
CA CYS A 71 0.45 4.67 5.47
C CYS A 71 1.68 5.50 5.12
N ASP A 72 2.85 4.96 5.43
CA ASP A 72 4.13 5.48 4.93
C ASP A 72 4.49 4.85 3.58
N ILE A 73 4.10 3.58 3.41
CA ILE A 73 4.35 2.79 2.20
C ILE A 73 3.01 2.31 1.66
N VAL A 74 2.77 2.52 0.38
CA VAL A 74 1.61 1.97 -0.33
C VAL A 74 2.09 0.92 -1.31
N VAL A 75 1.71 -0.32 -1.08
CA VAL A 75 2.00 -1.45 -1.96
C VAL A 75 0.83 -1.62 -2.93
N GLU A 76 1.11 -1.59 -4.21
CA GLU A 76 0.07 -1.72 -5.25
C GLU A 76 0.09 -3.13 -5.85
N CYS A 77 -1.04 -3.83 -5.75
CA CYS A 77 -1.26 -5.17 -6.30
C CYS A 77 -2.62 -5.19 -7.03
N LEU A 78 -2.83 -4.23 -7.94
CA LEU A 78 -4.13 -3.95 -8.54
C LEU A 78 -4.19 -4.30 -10.03
N PRO A 79 -5.40 -4.49 -10.59
CA PRO A 79 -5.59 -4.47 -12.03
C PRO A 79 -5.21 -3.09 -12.61
N PRO A 80 -4.82 -3.04 -13.91
CA PRO A 80 -4.38 -1.79 -14.54
C PRO A 80 -5.33 -0.60 -14.39
N ALA A 81 -6.62 -0.84 -14.44
CA ALA A 81 -7.63 0.23 -14.36
C ALA A 81 -7.59 1.00 -13.04
N LEU A 82 -7.09 0.41 -11.95
CA LEU A 82 -7.06 1.04 -10.63
C LEU A 82 -5.69 1.58 -10.25
N PHE A 83 -4.67 1.29 -11.04
CA PHE A 83 -3.29 1.64 -10.74
C PHE A 83 -3.09 3.14 -10.53
N ARG A 84 -3.53 3.95 -11.50
CA ARG A 84 -3.21 5.39 -11.50
C ARG A 84 -3.79 6.13 -10.30
N ASP A 85 -5.02 5.84 -9.92
CA ASP A 85 -5.67 6.52 -8.80
C ASP A 85 -4.92 6.28 -7.47
N VAL A 86 -4.50 5.04 -7.24
CA VAL A 86 -3.72 4.69 -6.05
C VAL A 86 -2.33 5.31 -6.10
N ALA A 87 -1.68 5.27 -7.26
CA ALA A 87 -0.37 5.87 -7.45
C ALA A 87 -0.39 7.36 -7.17
N LEU A 88 -1.34 8.09 -7.74
CA LEU A 88 -1.48 9.53 -7.53
C LEU A 88 -1.73 9.86 -6.07
N SER A 89 -2.60 9.11 -5.40
CA SER A 89 -2.88 9.34 -3.98
C SER A 89 -1.62 9.18 -3.11
N ALA A 90 -0.84 8.12 -3.35
CA ALA A 90 0.40 7.89 -2.61
C ALA A 90 1.46 8.95 -2.91
N ILE A 91 1.65 9.27 -4.18
CA ILE A 91 2.67 10.22 -4.63
C ILE A 91 2.35 11.62 -4.14
N ASP A 92 1.10 12.07 -4.27
CA ASP A 92 0.70 13.42 -3.87
C ASP A 92 0.84 13.66 -2.35
N LYS A 93 0.81 12.61 -1.57
CA LYS A 93 1.03 12.68 -0.12
C LYS A 93 2.49 12.46 0.29
N GLY A 94 3.39 12.34 -0.66
CA GLY A 94 4.81 12.17 -0.39
C GLY A 94 5.18 10.80 0.17
N ARG A 95 4.38 9.77 -0.09
CA ARG A 95 4.61 8.43 0.44
C ARG A 95 5.61 7.65 -0.41
N ILE A 96 6.01 6.50 0.11
CA ILE A 96 6.74 5.51 -0.68
C ILE A 96 5.70 4.69 -1.45
N PHE A 97 5.74 4.76 -2.76
CA PHE A 97 4.85 3.98 -3.62
C PHE A 97 5.60 2.77 -4.17
N MET A 98 5.12 1.60 -3.86
CA MET A 98 5.77 0.33 -4.24
C MET A 98 4.85 -0.45 -5.17
N PRO A 99 4.94 -0.23 -6.49
CA PRO A 99 4.09 -0.95 -7.43
C PRO A 99 4.61 -2.34 -7.73
N LEU A 100 3.69 -3.31 -7.77
CA LEU A 100 3.96 -4.60 -8.36
C LEU A 100 3.83 -4.52 -9.88
N SER A 101 2.98 -3.62 -10.37
CA SER A 101 2.66 -3.46 -11.80
C SER A 101 3.68 -2.54 -12.50
N VAL A 102 4.89 -3.04 -12.73
CA VAL A 102 5.97 -2.25 -13.35
C VAL A 102 5.59 -1.77 -14.75
N ALA A 103 4.88 -2.58 -15.53
CA ALA A 103 4.42 -2.19 -16.86
C ALA A 103 3.51 -0.96 -16.79
N GLN A 104 2.65 -0.88 -15.79
CA GLN A 104 1.78 0.28 -15.59
C GLN A 104 2.57 1.53 -15.24
N LEU A 105 3.65 1.39 -14.49
CA LEU A 105 4.53 2.51 -14.18
C LEU A 105 5.18 3.06 -15.45
N LEU A 106 5.62 2.19 -16.36
CA LEU A 106 6.21 2.60 -17.62
C LEU A 106 5.21 3.35 -18.52
N GLU A 107 3.95 2.93 -18.50
CA GLU A 107 2.87 3.60 -19.24
C GLU A 107 2.45 4.93 -18.62
N ASN A 108 2.81 5.16 -17.37
CA ASN A 108 2.49 6.37 -16.61
C ASN A 108 3.77 7.08 -16.16
N GLY A 109 4.68 7.31 -17.10
CA GLY A 109 5.99 7.89 -16.80
C GLY A 109 5.96 9.27 -16.15
N ASP A 110 4.89 10.03 -16.31
CA ASP A 110 4.68 11.32 -15.64
C ASP A 110 4.68 11.19 -14.12
N LEU A 111 4.36 10.01 -13.59
CA LEU A 111 4.35 9.77 -12.14
C LEU A 111 5.73 9.89 -11.51
N ILE A 112 6.78 9.58 -12.25
CA ILE A 112 8.16 9.67 -11.75
C ILE A 112 8.53 11.14 -11.49
N GLU A 113 8.21 12.03 -12.43
CA GLU A 113 8.45 13.46 -12.25
C GLU A 113 7.58 14.03 -11.14
N ARG A 114 6.33 13.61 -11.07
CA ARG A 114 5.42 14.02 -10.01
C ARG A 114 5.93 13.59 -8.63
N ALA A 115 6.48 12.40 -8.53
CA ALA A 115 7.08 11.92 -7.28
C ALA A 115 8.23 12.81 -6.82
N LYS A 116 9.09 13.22 -7.73
CA LYS A 116 10.17 14.16 -7.42
C LYS A 116 9.64 15.49 -6.89
N GLU A 117 8.60 16.02 -7.52
CA GLU A 117 7.97 17.28 -7.11
C GLU A 117 7.32 17.19 -5.72
N LYS A 118 6.74 16.05 -5.38
CA LYS A 118 6.01 15.84 -4.13
C LYS A 118 6.87 15.26 -3.00
N GLY A 119 8.13 14.98 -3.26
CA GLY A 119 8.99 14.34 -2.26
C GLY A 119 8.63 12.87 -1.98
N ALA A 120 7.91 12.24 -2.91
CA ALA A 120 7.59 10.81 -2.82
C ALA A 120 8.71 9.96 -3.39
N ARG A 121 8.65 8.68 -3.12
CA ARG A 121 9.58 7.67 -3.66
C ARG A 121 8.80 6.57 -4.35
N ILE A 122 9.39 6.05 -5.40
CA ILE A 122 8.84 4.89 -6.11
C ILE A 122 9.88 3.78 -6.10
#